data_7d03882f1a1659535ebf57c7cdee9cd0
#
_entry.id   7d03882f1a1659535ebf57c7cdee9cd0
#
_cell.length_a   1.000
_cell.length_b   1.000
_cell.length_c   1.000
_cell.angle_alpha   90.00
_cell.angle_beta   90.00
_cell.angle_gamma   90.00
#
_symmetry.space_group_name_H-M   'P 1'
#
loop_
_entity.id
_entity.type
_entity.pdbx_description
1 polymer ?
#
loop_
_entity_poly.entity_id
_entity_poly.type
_entity_poly.pdbx_seq_one_letter_code
_entity_poly.pdbx_strand_id
1 'polypeptide(L)'
;MKKLFIAFSLLFASAAVWAQEPDADQLHETAKQFMRSGDWTNAVLVLNKALAKEPTNLALQKDLALTYYYQRDFAKAKETIKPMIDREDADVQVFQVAGNIFKAIQESKDCEKMYKKALKKYPASGALYAEYGELLWLMSEHAASIAQWETGIKTDPAFAGNYYFASRYYFFTTDKVWALVYGEIFINMESYSSRTAEIKNLLLDGYKKFFSDDPKLKPAKNKNEFSEAYTSVMKQNSIVINKGVTTESLTMLRTRFILDWNKQYAAKFPFRLFDHQTQLLQEGMFDAYNQWIFEAAGDLAKYEAWTKLNTDQYNEFTKFQKSKLFKIPAGQYYKASN
;
A
#
# COMPACT_ATOMS: atom_id res chain seq x y z
N MET A 1 -44.51 -58.16 -57.68
CA MET A 1 -43.80 -57.77 -56.41
C MET A 1 -42.77 -56.71 -56.79
N LYS A 2 -43.19 -55.47 -56.63
CA LYS A 2 -42.33 -54.28 -56.94
C LYS A 2 -41.62 -53.88 -55.67
N LYS A 3 -40.26 -53.95 -55.68
CA LYS A 3 -39.44 -53.46 -54.59
C LYS A 3 -39.16 -51.93 -54.78
N LEU A 4 -39.67 -51.14 -53.87
CA LEU A 4 -39.44 -49.68 -53.83
C LEU A 4 -38.14 -49.44 -53.12
N PHE A 5 -37.16 -48.86 -53.84
CA PHE A 5 -35.92 -48.36 -53.23
C PHE A 5 -36.14 -46.87 -52.78
N ILE A 6 -36.15 -46.60 -51.53
CA ILE A 6 -36.13 -45.22 -50.98
C ILE A 6 -34.68 -44.85 -50.78
N ALA A 7 -34.18 -43.92 -51.60
CA ALA A 7 -32.87 -43.31 -51.42
C ALA A 7 -33.01 -42.19 -50.36
N PHE A 8 -32.40 -42.39 -49.21
CA PHE A 8 -32.32 -41.40 -48.14
C PHE A 8 -31.09 -40.50 -48.39
N SER A 9 -31.33 -39.31 -48.95
CA SER A 9 -30.28 -38.31 -49.15
C SER A 9 -30.02 -37.58 -47.84
N LEU A 10 -28.93 -37.91 -47.14
CA LEU A 10 -28.42 -37.17 -46.01
C LEU A 10 -27.79 -35.87 -46.51
N LEU A 11 -28.51 -34.78 -46.40
CA LEU A 11 -27.97 -33.42 -46.51
C LEU A 11 -27.12 -33.14 -45.25
N PHE A 12 -25.81 -33.26 -45.37
CA PHE A 12 -24.88 -32.68 -44.39
C PHE A 12 -24.90 -31.15 -44.58
N ALA A 13 -25.73 -30.47 -43.80
CA ALA A 13 -25.61 -29.05 -43.58
C ALA A 13 -24.37 -28.83 -42.67
N SER A 14 -23.21 -28.60 -43.29
CA SER A 14 -22.03 -28.08 -42.61
C SER A 14 -22.36 -26.65 -42.16
N ALA A 15 -22.88 -26.51 -40.93
CA ALA A 15 -22.90 -25.22 -40.27
C ALA A 15 -21.43 -24.79 -40.04
N ALA A 16 -20.93 -23.96 -40.91
CA ALA A 16 -19.70 -23.25 -40.70
C ALA A 16 -19.97 -22.35 -39.47
N VAL A 17 -19.56 -22.79 -38.28
CA VAL A 17 -19.47 -21.95 -37.11
C VAL A 17 -18.40 -20.93 -37.47
N TRP A 18 -18.83 -19.78 -37.91
CA TRP A 18 -17.96 -18.62 -38.02
C TRP A 18 -17.58 -18.29 -36.56
N ALA A 19 -16.41 -18.74 -36.13
CA ALA A 19 -15.83 -18.27 -34.89
C ALA A 19 -15.70 -16.76 -35.04
N GLN A 20 -16.55 -16.02 -34.36
CA GLN A 20 -16.50 -14.56 -34.39
C GLN A 20 -15.11 -14.16 -33.92
N GLU A 21 -14.41 -13.40 -34.76
CA GLU A 21 -13.07 -12.93 -34.39
C GLU A 21 -13.16 -12.13 -33.11
N PRO A 22 -12.33 -12.42 -32.07
CA PRO A 22 -12.45 -11.76 -30.79
C PRO A 22 -12.41 -10.23 -30.96
N ASP A 23 -13.29 -9.53 -30.27
CA ASP A 23 -13.28 -8.07 -30.19
C ASP A 23 -12.12 -7.54 -29.35
N ALA A 24 -11.98 -6.22 -29.29
CA ALA A 24 -10.88 -5.59 -28.55
C ALA A 24 -10.93 -5.90 -27.04
N ASP A 25 -12.12 -5.97 -26.45
CA ASP A 25 -12.31 -6.27 -25.03
C ASP A 25 -11.94 -7.71 -24.69
N GLN A 26 -12.35 -8.68 -25.53
CA GLN A 26 -11.99 -10.10 -25.36
C GLN A 26 -10.47 -10.30 -25.50
N LEU A 27 -9.83 -9.60 -26.45
CA LEU A 27 -8.38 -9.60 -26.60
C LEU A 27 -7.72 -8.96 -25.39
N HIS A 28 -8.26 -7.87 -24.84
CA HIS A 28 -7.72 -7.23 -23.65
C HIS A 28 -7.75 -8.16 -22.42
N GLU A 29 -8.88 -8.85 -22.18
CA GLU A 29 -8.97 -9.83 -21.09
C GLU A 29 -7.99 -11.01 -21.28
N THR A 30 -7.81 -11.47 -22.53
CA THR A 30 -6.79 -12.48 -22.85
C THR A 30 -5.38 -11.97 -22.56
N ALA A 31 -5.07 -10.73 -22.94
CA ALA A 31 -3.77 -10.11 -22.66
C ALA A 31 -3.53 -9.99 -21.14
N LYS A 32 -4.53 -9.59 -20.36
CA LYS A 32 -4.43 -9.55 -18.89
C LYS A 32 -4.15 -10.92 -18.27
N GLN A 33 -4.66 -12.01 -18.86
CA GLN A 33 -4.33 -13.36 -18.39
C GLN A 33 -2.85 -13.67 -18.63
N PHE A 34 -2.30 -13.35 -19.81
CA PHE A 34 -0.88 -13.48 -20.09
C PHE A 34 -0.02 -12.60 -19.17
N MET A 35 -0.43 -11.36 -18.92
CA MET A 35 0.26 -10.47 -17.98
C MET A 35 0.28 -11.06 -16.57
N ARG A 36 -0.81 -11.62 -16.08
CA ARG A 36 -0.88 -12.26 -14.75
C ARG A 36 0.00 -13.50 -14.64
N SER A 37 0.17 -14.26 -15.73
CA SER A 37 1.06 -15.43 -15.78
C SER A 37 2.54 -15.08 -16.03
N GLY A 38 2.85 -13.81 -16.29
CA GLY A 38 4.20 -13.36 -16.63
C GLY A 38 4.60 -13.68 -18.09
N ASP A 39 3.67 -14.09 -18.93
CA ASP A 39 3.90 -14.33 -20.36
C ASP A 39 3.80 -13.01 -21.14
N TRP A 40 4.81 -12.18 -20.95
CA TRP A 40 4.86 -10.84 -21.53
C TRP A 40 4.88 -10.85 -23.05
N THR A 41 5.46 -11.88 -23.67
CA THR A 41 5.56 -12.01 -25.14
C THR A 41 4.19 -12.18 -25.76
N ASN A 42 3.38 -13.10 -25.24
CA ASN A 42 2.03 -13.31 -25.72
C ASN A 42 1.11 -12.14 -25.34
N ALA A 43 1.33 -11.49 -24.16
CA ALA A 43 0.62 -10.28 -23.80
C ALA A 43 0.81 -9.15 -24.81
N VAL A 44 2.06 -8.86 -25.25
CA VAL A 44 2.36 -7.86 -26.29
C VAL A 44 1.66 -8.21 -27.61
N LEU A 45 1.73 -9.49 -28.03
CA LEU A 45 1.10 -9.91 -29.28
C LEU A 45 -0.41 -9.65 -29.28
N VAL A 46 -1.08 -10.02 -28.20
CA VAL A 46 -2.54 -9.87 -28.07
C VAL A 46 -2.95 -8.41 -27.88
N LEU A 47 -2.19 -7.60 -27.11
CA LEU A 47 -2.42 -6.16 -26.99
C LEU A 47 -2.30 -5.43 -28.31
N ASN A 48 -1.30 -5.79 -29.15
CA ASN A 48 -1.19 -5.21 -30.48
C ASN A 48 -2.36 -5.58 -31.40
N LYS A 49 -2.90 -6.81 -31.31
CA LYS A 49 -4.12 -7.19 -32.02
C LYS A 49 -5.34 -6.39 -31.55
N ALA A 50 -5.46 -6.16 -30.22
CA ALA A 50 -6.54 -5.33 -29.69
C ALA A 50 -6.41 -3.87 -30.15
N LEU A 51 -5.19 -3.30 -30.12
CA LEU A 51 -4.91 -1.95 -30.57
C LEU A 51 -5.08 -1.77 -32.10
N ALA A 52 -4.94 -2.83 -32.91
CA ALA A 52 -5.29 -2.76 -34.32
C ALA A 52 -6.80 -2.51 -34.54
N LYS A 53 -7.65 -2.94 -33.58
CA LYS A 53 -9.10 -2.68 -33.60
C LYS A 53 -9.44 -1.32 -32.93
N GLU A 54 -8.76 -0.96 -31.88
CA GLU A 54 -8.97 0.27 -31.11
C GLU A 54 -7.65 1.03 -30.85
N PRO A 55 -7.09 1.72 -31.84
CA PRO A 55 -5.76 2.31 -31.76
C PRO A 55 -5.59 3.38 -30.66
N THR A 56 -6.66 4.05 -30.26
CA THR A 56 -6.65 5.16 -29.28
C THR A 56 -7.08 4.73 -27.88
N ASN A 57 -7.38 3.45 -27.66
CA ASN A 57 -7.83 2.96 -26.38
C ASN A 57 -6.71 3.09 -25.32
N LEU A 58 -6.96 3.97 -24.34
CA LEU A 58 -5.99 4.32 -23.29
C LEU A 58 -5.59 3.12 -22.43
N ALA A 59 -6.55 2.24 -22.10
CA ALA A 59 -6.29 1.07 -21.26
C ALA A 59 -5.37 0.08 -21.96
N LEU A 60 -5.60 -0.18 -23.25
CA LEU A 60 -4.77 -1.06 -24.08
C LEU A 60 -3.34 -0.51 -24.24
N GLN A 61 -3.21 0.80 -24.54
CA GLN A 61 -1.91 1.45 -24.66
C GLN A 61 -1.13 1.43 -23.33
N LYS A 62 -1.82 1.68 -22.22
CA LYS A 62 -1.22 1.64 -20.88
C LYS A 62 -0.71 0.24 -20.52
N ASP A 63 -1.53 -0.80 -20.76
CA ASP A 63 -1.13 -2.17 -20.47
C ASP A 63 0.01 -2.63 -21.40
N LEU A 64 0.04 -2.16 -22.67
CA LEU A 64 1.16 -2.41 -23.57
C LEU A 64 2.48 -1.77 -23.05
N ALA A 65 2.42 -0.51 -22.62
CA ALA A 65 3.58 0.15 -22.04
C ALA A 65 4.09 -0.57 -20.78
N LEU A 66 3.16 -0.98 -19.89
CA LEU A 66 3.47 -1.75 -18.71
C LEU A 66 4.06 -3.13 -19.04
N THR A 67 3.55 -3.79 -20.07
CA THR A 67 4.07 -5.08 -20.53
C THR A 67 5.49 -4.96 -21.07
N TYR A 68 5.79 -3.94 -21.89
CA TYR A 68 7.16 -3.65 -22.30
C TYR A 68 8.09 -3.35 -21.13
N TYR A 69 7.61 -2.62 -20.10
CA TYR A 69 8.37 -2.37 -18.89
C TYR A 69 8.77 -3.68 -18.18
N TYR A 70 7.84 -4.63 -18.03
CA TYR A 70 8.14 -5.93 -17.41
C TYR A 70 9.03 -6.83 -18.28
N GLN A 71 8.95 -6.70 -19.62
CA GLN A 71 9.91 -7.31 -20.54
C GLN A 71 11.32 -6.69 -20.48
N ARG A 72 11.47 -5.56 -19.76
CA ARG A 72 12.66 -4.71 -19.76
C ARG A 72 12.99 -4.07 -21.13
N ASP A 73 12.02 -4.03 -22.04
CA ASP A 73 12.12 -3.23 -23.27
C ASP A 73 11.73 -1.79 -22.97
N PHE A 74 12.60 -1.13 -22.22
CA PHE A 74 12.35 0.24 -21.74
C PHE A 74 12.24 1.26 -22.86
N ALA A 75 12.86 1.00 -24.01
CA ALA A 75 12.76 1.87 -25.17
C ALA A 75 11.32 1.90 -25.70
N LYS A 76 10.73 0.73 -25.97
CA LYS A 76 9.33 0.63 -26.40
C LYS A 76 8.36 1.05 -25.33
N ALA A 77 8.63 0.72 -24.04
CA ALA A 77 7.80 1.20 -22.93
C ALA A 77 7.72 2.73 -22.92
N LYS A 78 8.86 3.44 -23.05
CA LYS A 78 8.90 4.90 -23.13
C LYS A 78 8.21 5.46 -24.36
N GLU A 79 8.49 4.89 -25.53
CA GLU A 79 7.83 5.28 -26.80
C GLU A 79 6.30 5.19 -26.68
N THR A 80 5.81 4.11 -26.09
CA THR A 80 4.37 3.86 -25.91
C THR A 80 3.74 4.81 -24.90
N ILE A 81 4.38 5.05 -23.73
CA ILE A 81 3.76 5.83 -22.65
C ILE A 81 3.85 7.34 -22.85
N LYS A 82 4.90 7.83 -23.51
CA LYS A 82 5.19 9.27 -23.64
C LYS A 82 4.04 10.09 -24.23
N PRO A 83 3.40 9.68 -25.35
CA PRO A 83 2.26 10.41 -25.90
C PRO A 83 1.04 10.46 -24.97
N MET A 84 0.90 9.46 -24.09
CA MET A 84 -0.27 9.35 -23.20
C MET A 84 -0.24 10.38 -22.08
N ILE A 85 0.96 10.82 -21.63
CA ILE A 85 1.14 11.80 -20.53
C ILE A 85 0.45 13.14 -20.83
N ASP A 86 0.33 13.49 -22.12
CA ASP A 86 -0.23 14.76 -22.57
C ASP A 86 -1.71 14.68 -22.98
N ARG A 87 -2.31 13.50 -22.93
CA ARG A 87 -3.73 13.29 -23.26
C ARG A 87 -4.64 13.89 -22.19
N GLU A 88 -5.77 14.41 -22.59
CA GLU A 88 -6.79 14.92 -21.66
C GLU A 88 -7.40 13.82 -20.81
N ASP A 89 -7.58 12.62 -21.37
CA ASP A 89 -8.11 11.44 -20.68
C ASP A 89 -7.05 10.64 -19.90
N ALA A 90 -5.77 11.07 -19.88
CA ALA A 90 -4.74 10.41 -19.08
C ALA A 90 -5.16 10.33 -17.59
N ASP A 91 -5.29 9.12 -17.08
CA ASP A 91 -5.64 8.83 -15.68
C ASP A 91 -4.40 8.77 -14.77
N VAL A 92 -4.62 8.62 -13.46
CA VAL A 92 -3.53 8.49 -12.47
C VAL A 92 -2.60 7.30 -12.80
N GLN A 93 -3.14 6.21 -13.33
CA GLN A 93 -2.36 5.01 -13.65
C GLN A 93 -1.39 5.25 -14.81
N VAL A 94 -1.74 6.09 -15.80
CA VAL A 94 -0.81 6.51 -16.86
C VAL A 94 0.45 7.13 -16.24
N PHE A 95 0.28 8.03 -15.27
CA PHE A 95 1.40 8.70 -14.61
C PHE A 95 2.20 7.74 -13.73
N GLN A 96 1.57 6.75 -13.10
CA GLN A 96 2.25 5.71 -12.35
C GLN A 96 3.12 4.82 -13.25
N VAL A 97 2.57 4.35 -14.38
CA VAL A 97 3.31 3.55 -15.36
C VAL A 97 4.47 4.36 -15.96
N ALA A 98 4.20 5.61 -16.34
CA ALA A 98 5.24 6.51 -16.84
C ALA A 98 6.35 6.74 -15.82
N GLY A 99 5.99 6.94 -14.56
CA GLY A 99 6.95 7.11 -13.46
C GLY A 99 7.85 5.89 -13.27
N ASN A 100 7.30 4.69 -13.31
CA ASN A 100 8.08 3.46 -13.23
C ASN A 100 9.06 3.33 -14.40
N ILE A 101 8.62 3.65 -15.61
CA ILE A 101 9.47 3.63 -16.82
C ILE A 101 10.59 4.65 -16.69
N PHE A 102 10.29 5.92 -16.37
CA PHE A 102 11.30 6.98 -16.25
C PHE A 102 12.28 6.70 -15.10
N LYS A 103 11.84 6.17 -13.97
CA LYS A 103 12.72 5.74 -12.87
C LYS A 103 13.68 4.63 -13.34
N ALA A 104 13.18 3.64 -14.08
CA ALA A 104 13.98 2.51 -14.57
C ALA A 104 15.09 2.94 -15.55
N ILE A 105 14.84 3.95 -16.37
CA ILE A 105 15.83 4.51 -17.32
C ILE A 105 16.59 5.72 -16.76
N GLN A 106 16.42 6.03 -15.49
CA GLN A 106 17.10 7.11 -14.76
C GLN A 106 16.85 8.53 -15.33
N GLU A 107 15.71 8.74 -15.97
CA GLU A 107 15.28 10.06 -16.45
C GLU A 107 14.57 10.86 -15.36
N SER A 108 15.25 11.09 -14.23
CA SER A 108 14.66 11.67 -13.02
C SER A 108 14.09 13.07 -13.23
N LYS A 109 14.70 13.93 -14.06
CA LYS A 109 14.21 15.30 -14.33
C LYS A 109 12.89 15.30 -15.10
N ASP A 110 12.77 14.44 -16.11
CA ASP A 110 11.52 14.31 -16.89
C ASP A 110 10.42 13.67 -16.04
N CYS A 111 10.77 12.67 -15.22
CA CYS A 111 9.88 12.07 -14.25
C CYS A 111 9.33 13.09 -13.24
N GLU A 112 10.20 13.95 -12.70
CA GLU A 112 9.82 15.02 -11.79
C GLU A 112 8.86 16.04 -12.45
N LYS A 113 9.18 16.47 -13.66
CA LYS A 113 8.33 17.39 -14.44
C LYS A 113 6.95 16.77 -14.70
N MET A 114 6.93 15.49 -15.04
CA MET A 114 5.70 14.73 -15.25
C MET A 114 4.85 14.66 -13.97
N TYR A 115 5.44 14.29 -12.80
CA TYR A 115 4.68 14.24 -11.56
C TYR A 115 4.16 15.60 -11.11
N LYS A 116 4.93 16.68 -11.28
CA LYS A 116 4.45 18.05 -11.03
C LYS A 116 3.24 18.41 -11.90
N LYS A 117 3.23 17.97 -13.17
CA LYS A 117 2.07 18.13 -14.07
C LYS A 117 0.88 17.29 -13.61
N ALA A 118 1.13 16.02 -13.28
CA ALA A 118 0.12 15.08 -12.82
C ALA A 118 -0.58 15.56 -11.53
N LEU A 119 0.17 16.08 -10.57
CA LEU A 119 -0.38 16.61 -9.31
C LEU A 119 -1.17 17.91 -9.52
N LYS A 120 -0.90 18.71 -10.56
CA LYS A 120 -1.79 19.82 -10.92
C LYS A 120 -3.15 19.34 -11.43
N LYS A 121 -3.16 18.19 -12.15
CA LYS A 121 -4.39 17.59 -12.66
C LYS A 121 -5.14 16.80 -11.59
N TYR A 122 -4.42 16.12 -10.71
CA TYR A 122 -4.96 15.23 -9.66
C TYR A 122 -4.42 15.60 -8.28
N PRO A 123 -4.74 16.78 -7.73
CA PRO A 123 -4.14 17.30 -6.48
C PRO A 123 -4.51 16.50 -5.23
N ALA A 124 -5.55 15.65 -5.29
CA ALA A 124 -5.98 14.80 -4.20
C ALA A 124 -5.48 13.34 -4.32
N SER A 125 -4.59 13.03 -5.27
CA SER A 125 -4.14 11.65 -5.48
C SER A 125 -3.01 11.27 -4.53
N GLY A 126 -3.31 10.49 -3.48
CA GLY A 126 -2.31 9.92 -2.58
C GLY A 126 -1.27 9.07 -3.31
N ALA A 127 -1.68 8.36 -4.38
CA ALA A 127 -0.77 7.57 -5.19
C ALA A 127 0.32 8.41 -5.87
N LEU A 128 -0.05 9.56 -6.45
CA LEU A 128 0.94 10.44 -7.09
C LEU A 128 1.90 11.09 -6.10
N TYR A 129 1.41 11.45 -4.91
CA TYR A 129 2.30 11.93 -3.84
C TYR A 129 3.29 10.87 -3.38
N ALA A 130 2.84 9.61 -3.25
CA ALA A 130 3.71 8.49 -2.88
C ALA A 130 4.82 8.27 -3.91
N GLU A 131 4.46 8.20 -5.19
CA GLU A 131 5.38 8.00 -6.30
C GLU A 131 6.35 9.17 -6.50
N TYR A 132 5.86 10.40 -6.36
CA TYR A 132 6.73 11.59 -6.46
C TYR A 132 7.69 11.69 -5.27
N GLY A 133 7.20 11.39 -4.06
CA GLY A 133 8.06 11.32 -2.88
C GLY A 133 9.16 10.23 -3.01
N GLU A 134 8.83 9.06 -3.59
CA GLU A 134 9.81 8.02 -3.88
C GLU A 134 10.88 8.48 -4.89
N LEU A 135 10.46 9.16 -5.97
CA LEU A 135 11.41 9.75 -6.92
C LEU A 135 12.36 10.72 -6.24
N LEU A 136 11.84 11.63 -5.42
CA LEU A 136 12.66 12.60 -4.67
C LEU A 136 13.63 11.91 -3.71
N TRP A 137 13.19 10.79 -3.09
CA TRP A 137 14.07 9.96 -2.26
C TRP A 137 15.24 9.39 -3.06
N LEU A 138 14.96 8.84 -4.25
CA LEU A 138 16.00 8.34 -5.17
C LEU A 138 16.97 9.44 -5.64
N MET A 139 16.49 10.67 -5.70
CA MET A 139 17.32 11.86 -6.01
C MET A 139 18.07 12.42 -4.79
N SER A 140 17.97 11.77 -3.62
CA SER A 140 18.51 12.24 -2.33
C SER A 140 17.90 13.54 -1.80
N GLU A 141 16.74 13.94 -2.30
CA GLU A 141 15.98 15.13 -1.90
C GLU A 141 15.06 14.78 -0.70
N HIS A 142 15.66 14.31 0.40
CA HIS A 142 14.93 13.69 1.51
C HIS A 142 13.90 14.61 2.18
N ALA A 143 14.21 15.91 2.33
CA ALA A 143 13.27 16.88 2.90
C ALA A 143 12.05 17.12 2.00
N ALA A 144 12.26 17.18 0.68
CA ALA A 144 11.18 17.29 -0.30
C ALA A 144 10.35 16.00 -0.38
N SER A 145 11.01 14.85 -0.26
CA SER A 145 10.39 13.52 -0.27
C SER A 145 9.36 13.38 0.86
N ILE A 146 9.75 13.64 2.12
CA ILE A 146 8.82 13.55 3.25
C ILE A 146 7.68 14.57 3.14
N ALA A 147 7.94 15.76 2.59
CA ALA A 147 6.89 16.75 2.38
C ALA A 147 5.81 16.26 1.40
N GLN A 148 6.18 15.51 0.35
CA GLN A 148 5.21 14.89 -0.55
C GLN A 148 4.39 13.81 0.15
N TRP A 149 5.02 12.89 0.90
CA TRP A 149 4.30 11.83 1.60
C TRP A 149 3.34 12.38 2.64
N GLU A 150 3.74 13.40 3.41
CA GLU A 150 2.85 14.06 4.36
C GLU A 150 1.71 14.82 3.70
N THR A 151 1.96 15.46 2.55
CA THR A 151 0.89 16.04 1.74
C THR A 151 -0.08 14.96 1.28
N GLY A 152 0.42 13.81 0.82
CA GLY A 152 -0.39 12.66 0.45
C GLY A 152 -1.22 12.11 1.61
N ILE A 153 -0.67 12.00 2.82
CA ILE A 153 -1.41 11.60 4.03
C ILE A 153 -2.54 12.60 4.34
N LYS A 154 -2.26 13.89 4.22
CA LYS A 154 -3.24 14.94 4.50
C LYS A 154 -4.37 14.97 3.48
N THR A 155 -4.07 14.80 2.19
CA THR A 155 -5.04 14.96 1.10
C THR A 155 -5.80 13.67 0.79
N ASP A 156 -5.16 12.51 0.92
CA ASP A 156 -5.73 11.19 0.70
C ASP A 156 -5.32 10.23 1.83
N PRO A 157 -5.91 10.39 3.02
CA PRO A 157 -5.58 9.57 4.19
C PRO A 157 -5.97 8.09 4.04
N ALA A 158 -6.65 7.72 2.96
CA ALA A 158 -7.00 6.32 2.66
C ALA A 158 -5.92 5.60 1.84
N PHE A 159 -4.89 6.29 1.35
CA PHE A 159 -3.82 5.68 0.55
C PHE A 159 -2.64 5.24 1.42
N ALA A 160 -2.49 3.92 1.60
CA ALA A 160 -1.51 3.31 2.51
C ALA A 160 -0.05 3.64 2.17
N GLY A 161 0.29 3.82 0.89
CA GLY A 161 1.68 4.00 0.44
C GLY A 161 2.40 5.19 1.08
N ASN A 162 1.69 6.30 1.34
CA ASN A 162 2.28 7.46 1.98
C ASN A 162 2.69 7.19 3.43
N TYR A 163 1.87 6.44 4.18
CA TYR A 163 2.21 6.02 5.56
C TYR A 163 3.39 5.06 5.58
N TYR A 164 3.49 4.16 4.61
CA TYR A 164 4.63 3.25 4.48
C TYR A 164 5.95 4.02 4.36
N PHE A 165 6.03 4.93 3.39
CA PHE A 165 7.25 5.69 3.15
C PHE A 165 7.55 6.66 4.29
N ALA A 166 6.55 7.37 4.81
CA ALA A 166 6.72 8.31 5.91
C ALA A 166 7.18 7.60 7.21
N SER A 167 6.64 6.42 7.54
CA SER A 167 7.07 5.67 8.71
C SER A 167 8.55 5.26 8.63
N ARG A 168 9.00 4.82 7.45
CA ARG A 168 10.42 4.49 7.18
C ARG A 168 11.31 5.72 7.31
N TYR A 169 10.89 6.86 6.77
CA TYR A 169 11.63 8.11 6.92
C TYR A 169 11.83 8.46 8.39
N TYR A 170 10.74 8.53 9.16
CA TYR A 170 10.80 8.90 10.58
C TYR A 170 11.57 7.90 11.45
N PHE A 171 11.62 6.64 11.06
CA PHE A 171 12.42 5.64 11.76
C PHE A 171 13.93 5.99 11.82
N PHE A 172 14.44 6.69 10.82
CA PHE A 172 15.84 7.16 10.77
C PHE A 172 16.05 8.54 11.38
N THR A 173 14.99 9.25 11.78
CA THR A 173 15.07 10.54 12.44
C THR A 173 14.98 10.39 13.97
N THR A 174 15.06 11.49 14.70
CA THR A 174 14.82 11.53 16.16
C THR A 174 13.33 11.51 16.52
N ASP A 175 12.43 11.78 15.57
CA ASP A 175 10.98 11.85 15.78
C ASP A 175 10.31 10.47 15.62
N LYS A 176 10.51 9.58 16.60
CA LYS A 176 10.03 8.20 16.57
C LYS A 176 8.51 8.07 16.66
N VAL A 177 7.80 9.08 17.18
CA VAL A 177 6.34 9.04 17.29
C VAL A 177 5.71 8.79 15.92
N TRP A 178 6.15 9.51 14.89
CA TRP A 178 5.59 9.38 13.55
C TRP A 178 5.99 8.08 12.86
N ALA A 179 7.17 7.53 13.18
CA ALA A 179 7.54 6.20 12.71
C ALA A 179 6.55 5.14 13.23
N LEU A 180 6.23 5.19 14.54
CA LEU A 180 5.32 4.25 15.19
C LEU A 180 3.87 4.44 14.71
N VAL A 181 3.37 5.67 14.73
CA VAL A 181 1.98 5.98 14.36
C VAL A 181 1.70 5.65 12.89
N TYR A 182 2.55 6.12 11.98
CA TYR A 182 2.35 5.86 10.55
C TYR A 182 2.59 4.39 10.18
N GLY A 183 3.57 3.75 10.81
CA GLY A 183 3.81 2.32 10.60
C GLY A 183 2.60 1.48 11.02
N GLU A 184 2.00 1.78 12.14
CA GLU A 184 0.83 1.04 12.62
C GLU A 184 -0.43 1.32 11.78
N ILE A 185 -0.63 2.55 11.30
CA ILE A 185 -1.68 2.86 10.33
C ILE A 185 -1.48 2.02 9.06
N PHE A 186 -0.25 1.99 8.53
CA PHE A 186 0.05 1.25 7.32
C PHE A 186 -0.27 -0.24 7.44
N ILE A 187 0.17 -0.93 8.49
CA ILE A 187 -0.07 -2.38 8.63
C ILE A 187 -1.55 -2.72 8.83
N ASN A 188 -2.37 -1.79 9.32
CA ASN A 188 -3.82 -1.96 9.40
C ASN A 188 -4.51 -1.75 8.05
N MET A 189 -3.97 -0.89 7.19
CA MET A 189 -4.46 -0.70 5.82
C MET A 189 -4.00 -1.81 4.87
N GLU A 190 -2.77 -2.30 5.06
CA GLU A 190 -2.13 -3.33 4.23
C GLU A 190 -1.58 -4.44 5.11
N SER A 191 -2.42 -5.42 5.45
CA SER A 191 -2.13 -6.40 6.50
C SER A 191 -1.33 -7.63 6.04
N TYR A 192 -1.21 -7.90 4.73
CA TYR A 192 -0.75 -9.20 4.21
C TYR A 192 0.26 -9.09 3.06
N SER A 193 1.04 -8.01 2.99
CA SER A 193 2.09 -7.85 1.98
C SER A 193 3.49 -8.05 2.57
N SER A 194 4.50 -8.14 1.71
CA SER A 194 5.90 -8.15 2.13
C SER A 194 6.28 -6.86 2.87
N ARG A 195 5.70 -5.72 2.48
CA ARG A 195 5.87 -4.43 3.17
C ARG A 195 5.34 -4.46 4.60
N THR A 196 4.27 -5.21 4.85
CA THR A 196 3.72 -5.39 6.21
C THR A 196 4.73 -6.04 7.14
N ALA A 197 5.43 -7.09 6.67
CA ALA A 197 6.48 -7.74 7.47
C ALA A 197 7.65 -6.76 7.77
N GLU A 198 8.07 -5.96 6.79
CA GLU A 198 9.09 -4.93 6.98
C GLU A 198 8.67 -3.92 8.07
N ILE A 199 7.44 -3.40 7.99
CA ILE A 199 6.97 -2.39 8.95
C ILE A 199 6.73 -2.97 10.34
N LYS A 200 6.36 -4.23 10.49
CA LYS A 200 6.31 -4.89 11.80
C LYS A 200 7.68 -4.90 12.48
N ASN A 201 8.74 -5.24 11.76
CA ASN A 201 10.11 -5.16 12.27
C ASN A 201 10.48 -3.71 12.64
N LEU A 202 10.12 -2.74 11.79
CA LEU A 202 10.34 -1.33 12.07
C LEU A 202 9.61 -0.88 13.34
N LEU A 203 8.38 -1.34 13.57
CA LEU A 203 7.61 -1.01 14.77
C LEU A 203 8.27 -1.57 16.02
N LEU A 204 8.68 -2.84 16.03
CA LEU A 204 9.38 -3.45 17.17
C LEU A 204 10.68 -2.71 17.50
N ASP A 205 11.51 -2.44 16.51
CA ASP A 205 12.76 -1.69 16.70
C ASP A 205 12.52 -0.22 16.99
N GLY A 206 11.43 0.35 16.45
CA GLY A 206 10.98 1.70 16.73
C GLY A 206 10.63 1.88 18.21
N TYR A 207 9.91 0.95 18.83
CA TYR A 207 9.63 0.96 20.27
C TYR A 207 10.91 0.83 21.09
N LYS A 208 11.84 -0.07 20.74
CA LYS A 208 13.14 -0.18 21.40
C LYS A 208 13.92 1.15 21.36
N LYS A 209 13.94 1.82 20.19
CA LYS A 209 14.60 3.13 20.01
C LYS A 209 13.86 4.25 20.74
N PHE A 210 12.52 4.24 20.77
CA PHE A 210 11.72 5.25 21.44
C PHE A 210 11.98 5.31 22.96
N PHE A 211 12.23 4.16 23.57
CA PHE A 211 12.54 4.03 25.00
C PHE A 211 14.04 3.94 25.31
N SER A 212 14.90 4.05 24.30
CA SER A 212 16.35 4.08 24.51
C SER A 212 16.78 5.37 25.22
N ASP A 213 17.76 5.26 26.13
CA ASP A 213 18.40 6.40 26.79
C ASP A 213 19.47 7.07 25.91
N ASP A 214 19.66 6.64 24.66
CA ASP A 214 20.65 7.21 23.74
C ASP A 214 20.36 8.71 23.51
N PRO A 215 21.28 9.60 23.91
CA PRO A 215 21.11 11.06 23.73
C PRO A 215 20.90 11.47 22.27
N LYS A 216 21.41 10.68 21.31
CA LYS A 216 21.26 10.92 19.87
C LYS A 216 19.83 10.69 19.37
N LEU A 217 19.00 9.98 20.16
CA LEU A 217 17.61 9.67 19.84
C LEU A 217 16.62 10.61 20.52
N LYS A 218 17.09 11.62 21.26
CA LYS A 218 16.21 12.61 21.90
C LYS A 218 15.50 13.43 20.83
N PRO A 219 14.17 13.62 20.92
CA PRO A 219 13.41 14.42 19.96
C PRO A 219 13.97 15.84 19.83
N ALA A 220 13.97 16.37 18.61
CA ALA A 220 14.23 17.78 18.40
C ALA A 220 13.16 18.64 19.11
N LYS A 221 13.51 19.87 19.46
CA LYS A 221 12.64 20.79 20.24
C LYS A 221 11.38 21.29 19.48
N ASN A 222 11.08 20.75 18.30
CA ASN A 222 9.88 21.14 17.54
C ASN A 222 8.64 20.56 18.22
N LYS A 223 7.89 21.42 18.85
CA LYS A 223 6.74 21.12 19.69
C LYS A 223 5.49 20.83 18.83
N ASN A 224 5.30 19.57 18.47
CA ASN A 224 4.01 19.12 17.97
C ASN A 224 3.18 18.59 19.14
N GLU A 225 2.05 19.23 19.45
CA GLU A 225 1.23 18.91 20.62
C GLU A 225 0.75 17.45 20.68
N PHE A 226 0.41 16.85 19.53
CA PHE A 226 0.04 15.44 19.45
C PHE A 226 1.24 14.54 19.83
N SER A 227 2.41 14.81 19.27
CA SER A 227 3.64 14.05 19.55
C SER A 227 4.07 14.19 21.00
N GLU A 228 3.92 15.37 21.60
CA GLU A 228 4.17 15.60 23.03
C GLU A 228 3.20 14.81 23.91
N ALA A 229 1.89 14.86 23.61
CA ALA A 229 0.87 14.10 24.33
C ALA A 229 1.14 12.58 24.23
N TYR A 230 1.40 12.07 23.01
CA TYR A 230 1.75 10.67 22.80
C TYR A 230 2.97 10.25 23.64
N THR A 231 4.04 11.04 23.57
CA THR A 231 5.28 10.80 24.31
C THR A 231 5.06 10.83 25.82
N SER A 232 4.26 11.78 26.32
CA SER A 232 3.93 11.91 27.75
C SER A 232 3.22 10.66 28.26
N VAL A 233 2.16 10.21 27.59
CA VAL A 233 1.39 9.02 28.01
C VAL A 233 2.23 7.75 27.90
N MET A 234 3.03 7.59 26.84
CA MET A 234 3.93 6.44 26.70
C MET A 234 4.97 6.38 27.81
N LYS A 235 5.60 7.51 28.16
CA LYS A 235 6.61 7.58 29.24
C LYS A 235 6.01 7.37 30.63
N GLN A 236 4.81 7.89 30.87
CA GLN A 236 4.09 7.67 32.15
C GLN A 236 3.91 6.16 32.41
N ASN A 237 3.73 5.36 31.37
CA ASN A 237 3.51 3.93 31.46
C ASN A 237 4.77 3.06 31.27
N SER A 238 5.94 3.68 31.11
CA SER A 238 7.19 2.97 30.73
C SER A 238 7.72 1.98 31.77
N ILE A 239 7.24 2.03 33.01
CA ILE A 239 7.65 1.09 34.07
C ILE A 239 7.48 -0.37 33.67
N VAL A 240 6.51 -0.69 32.83
CA VAL A 240 6.21 -2.07 32.41
C VAL A 240 7.25 -2.66 31.47
N ILE A 241 8.09 -1.82 30.85
CA ILE A 241 9.16 -2.25 29.95
C ILE A 241 10.55 -2.22 30.58
N ASN A 242 10.68 -1.93 31.86
CA ASN A 242 11.99 -1.82 32.54
C ASN A 242 12.82 -3.12 32.51
N LYS A 243 12.17 -4.28 32.31
CA LYS A 243 12.82 -5.58 32.15
C LYS A 243 13.11 -5.94 30.69
N GLY A 244 12.80 -5.04 29.76
CA GLY A 244 13.00 -5.19 28.32
C GLY A 244 11.72 -4.99 27.51
N VAL A 245 11.93 -4.72 26.22
CA VAL A 245 10.86 -4.54 25.23
C VAL A 245 10.56 -5.92 24.61
N THR A 246 9.52 -6.58 25.13
CA THR A 246 8.99 -7.86 24.66
C THR A 246 7.56 -7.69 24.17
N THR A 247 6.98 -8.68 23.49
CA THR A 247 5.58 -8.65 23.06
C THR A 247 4.64 -8.45 24.24
N GLU A 248 4.85 -9.14 25.38
CA GLU A 248 4.03 -9.02 26.58
C GLU A 248 4.14 -7.64 27.21
N SER A 249 5.38 -7.11 27.33
CA SER A 249 5.60 -5.78 27.92
C SER A 249 5.03 -4.68 27.01
N LEU A 250 5.09 -4.82 25.69
CA LEU A 250 4.45 -3.91 24.73
C LEU A 250 2.93 -4.00 24.78
N THR A 251 2.36 -5.20 24.90
CA THR A 251 0.92 -5.38 25.06
C THR A 251 0.43 -4.63 26.31
N MET A 252 1.12 -4.80 27.44
CA MET A 252 0.78 -4.11 28.68
C MET A 252 0.94 -2.59 28.58
N LEU A 253 2.05 -2.12 28.01
CA LEU A 253 2.32 -0.70 27.77
C LEU A 253 1.22 -0.05 26.94
N ARG A 254 0.88 -0.66 25.83
CA ARG A 254 -0.09 -0.16 24.86
C ARG A 254 -1.53 -0.22 25.41
N THR A 255 -1.85 -1.23 26.21
CA THR A 255 -3.13 -1.28 26.93
C THR A 255 -3.26 -0.07 27.86
N ARG A 256 -2.25 0.20 28.70
CA ARG A 256 -2.26 1.37 29.60
C ARG A 256 -2.28 2.67 28.82
N PHE A 257 -1.51 2.76 27.74
CA PHE A 257 -1.50 3.93 26.86
C PHE A 257 -2.92 4.25 26.34
N ILE A 258 -3.65 3.27 25.83
CA ILE A 258 -4.99 3.48 25.28
C ILE A 258 -5.97 3.94 26.35
N LEU A 259 -5.93 3.34 27.54
CA LEU A 259 -6.80 3.74 28.66
C LEU A 259 -6.53 5.19 29.10
N ASP A 260 -5.25 5.57 29.24
CA ASP A 260 -4.86 6.91 29.63
C ASP A 260 -5.10 7.94 28.53
N TRP A 261 -4.84 7.58 27.27
CA TRP A 261 -5.13 8.43 26.11
C TRP A 261 -6.61 8.76 26.01
N ASN A 262 -7.47 7.76 26.12
CA ASN A 262 -8.92 7.95 26.07
C ASN A 262 -9.43 8.88 27.17
N LYS A 263 -8.82 8.83 28.34
CA LYS A 263 -9.16 9.71 29.47
C LYS A 263 -8.65 11.13 29.30
N GLN A 264 -7.43 11.31 28.74
CA GLN A 264 -6.71 12.58 28.83
C GLN A 264 -6.75 13.38 27.51
N TYR A 265 -6.73 12.69 26.36
CA TYR A 265 -6.44 13.33 25.06
C TYR A 265 -7.42 13.00 23.94
N ALA A 266 -8.25 11.97 24.05
CA ALA A 266 -9.13 11.55 22.95
C ALA A 266 -10.10 12.65 22.52
N ALA A 267 -10.57 13.50 23.45
CA ALA A 267 -11.43 14.65 23.12
C ALA A 267 -10.69 15.74 22.31
N LYS A 268 -9.40 15.94 22.57
CA LYS A 268 -8.56 16.93 21.86
C LYS A 268 -8.04 16.38 20.53
N PHE A 269 -7.71 15.11 20.50
CA PHE A 269 -7.12 14.41 19.35
C PHE A 269 -7.92 13.14 19.06
N PRO A 270 -9.16 13.23 18.52
CA PRO A 270 -9.92 12.07 18.09
C PRO A 270 -9.15 11.36 16.96
N PHE A 271 -8.78 10.10 17.17
CA PHE A 271 -7.87 9.42 16.24
C PHE A 271 -8.27 7.97 15.98
N ARG A 272 -8.62 7.69 14.73
CA ARG A 272 -9.12 6.39 14.29
C ARG A 272 -8.20 5.22 14.64
N LEU A 273 -6.88 5.42 14.66
CA LEU A 273 -5.95 4.37 15.09
C LEU A 273 -6.19 3.96 16.55
N PHE A 274 -6.36 4.93 17.44
CA PHE A 274 -6.57 4.64 18.88
C PHE A 274 -7.99 4.15 19.16
N ASP A 275 -8.99 4.60 18.38
CA ASP A 275 -10.34 4.04 18.43
C ASP A 275 -10.33 2.55 18.03
N HIS A 276 -9.54 2.20 17.00
CA HIS A 276 -9.37 0.81 16.56
C HIS A 276 -8.70 -0.04 17.63
N GLN A 277 -7.64 0.46 18.26
CA GLN A 277 -6.98 -0.22 19.38
C GLN A 277 -7.92 -0.38 20.58
N THR A 278 -8.71 0.65 20.88
CA THR A 278 -9.76 0.59 21.93
C THR A 278 -10.78 -0.50 21.62
N GLN A 279 -11.24 -0.60 20.40
CA GLN A 279 -12.17 -1.64 19.97
C GLN A 279 -11.57 -3.04 20.12
N LEU A 280 -10.32 -3.25 19.67
CA LEU A 280 -9.62 -4.52 19.83
C LEU A 280 -9.46 -4.91 21.32
N LEU A 281 -9.23 -3.93 22.19
CA LEU A 281 -9.14 -4.15 23.62
C LEU A 281 -10.49 -4.55 24.22
N GLN A 282 -11.58 -3.86 23.87
CA GLN A 282 -12.94 -4.14 24.33
C GLN A 282 -13.45 -5.50 23.85
N GLU A 283 -13.09 -5.90 22.64
CA GLU A 283 -13.49 -7.16 22.02
C GLU A 283 -12.53 -8.33 22.38
N GLY A 284 -11.53 -8.12 23.26
CA GLY A 284 -10.60 -9.18 23.74
C GLY A 284 -9.55 -9.61 22.72
N MET A 285 -9.39 -8.89 21.61
CA MET A 285 -8.46 -9.24 20.52
C MET A 285 -7.12 -8.50 20.58
N PHE A 286 -6.91 -7.64 21.59
CA PHE A 286 -5.73 -6.76 21.60
C PHE A 286 -4.42 -7.54 21.83
N ASP A 287 -4.46 -8.65 22.55
CA ASP A 287 -3.30 -9.54 22.69
C ASP A 287 -2.94 -10.17 21.35
N ALA A 288 -3.89 -10.79 20.65
CA ALA A 288 -3.69 -11.36 19.33
C ALA A 288 -3.13 -10.33 18.33
N TYR A 289 -3.60 -9.09 18.40
CA TYR A 289 -3.10 -7.98 17.58
C TYR A 289 -1.63 -7.66 17.88
N ASN A 290 -1.22 -7.61 19.15
CA ASN A 290 0.17 -7.37 19.53
C ASN A 290 1.07 -8.58 19.19
N GLN A 291 0.60 -9.80 19.35
CA GLN A 291 1.28 -11.01 18.90
C GLN A 291 1.52 -10.96 17.38
N TRP A 292 0.49 -10.61 16.60
CA TRP A 292 0.59 -10.46 15.16
C TRP A 292 1.59 -9.36 14.72
N ILE A 293 1.73 -8.28 15.47
CA ILE A 293 2.70 -7.22 15.17
C ILE A 293 4.10 -7.61 15.64
N PHE A 294 4.27 -7.88 16.93
CA PHE A 294 5.58 -7.86 17.59
C PHE A 294 6.20 -9.26 17.72
N GLU A 295 5.43 -10.28 18.08
CA GLU A 295 5.98 -11.63 18.16
C GLU A 295 6.29 -12.18 16.76
N ALA A 296 5.40 -11.97 15.79
CA ALA A 296 5.65 -12.34 14.40
C ALA A 296 6.89 -11.64 13.79
N ALA A 297 7.27 -10.46 14.29
CA ALA A 297 8.47 -9.74 13.88
C ALA A 297 9.72 -10.20 14.66
N GLY A 298 9.58 -10.48 15.96
CA GLY A 298 10.70 -10.80 16.83
C GLY A 298 11.10 -12.27 16.83
N ASP A 299 10.10 -13.17 16.84
CA ASP A 299 10.30 -14.62 16.89
C ASP A 299 9.12 -15.36 16.23
N LEU A 300 9.27 -15.66 14.95
CA LEU A 300 8.21 -16.30 14.17
C LEU A 300 7.81 -17.67 14.73
N ALA A 301 8.77 -18.44 15.28
CA ALA A 301 8.50 -19.77 15.85
C ALA A 301 7.63 -19.66 17.11
N LYS A 302 7.90 -18.67 17.97
CA LYS A 302 7.03 -18.38 19.12
C LYS A 302 5.65 -17.90 18.70
N TYR A 303 5.56 -17.05 17.69
CA TYR A 303 4.29 -16.61 17.14
C TYR A 303 3.46 -17.80 16.62
N GLU A 304 4.06 -18.70 15.86
CA GLU A 304 3.40 -19.92 15.36
C GLU A 304 2.96 -20.84 16.51
N ALA A 305 3.78 -20.98 17.55
CA ALA A 305 3.40 -21.74 18.75
C ALA A 305 2.21 -21.07 19.47
N TRP A 306 2.24 -19.74 19.62
CA TRP A 306 1.15 -18.98 20.22
C TRP A 306 -0.17 -19.15 19.44
N THR A 307 -0.15 -19.08 18.09
CA THR A 307 -1.36 -19.25 17.27
C THR A 307 -2.00 -20.62 17.41
N LYS A 308 -1.18 -21.66 17.63
CA LYS A 308 -1.67 -23.04 17.87
C LYS A 308 -2.30 -23.20 19.25
N LEU A 309 -1.73 -22.55 20.26
CA LEU A 309 -2.23 -22.61 21.63
C LEU A 309 -3.47 -21.71 21.84
N ASN A 310 -3.61 -20.64 21.06
CA ASN A 310 -4.68 -19.65 21.17
C ASN A 310 -5.49 -19.56 19.87
N THR A 311 -5.85 -20.73 19.32
CA THR A 311 -6.47 -20.83 17.97
C THR A 311 -7.76 -20.03 17.85
N ASP A 312 -8.63 -20.05 18.84
CA ASP A 312 -9.90 -19.31 18.79
C ASP A 312 -9.66 -17.79 18.74
N GLN A 313 -8.81 -17.28 19.62
CA GLN A 313 -8.45 -15.86 19.69
C GLN A 313 -7.77 -15.39 18.40
N TYR A 314 -6.87 -16.22 17.84
CA TYR A 314 -6.22 -15.95 16.56
C TYR A 314 -7.23 -15.91 15.40
N ASN A 315 -8.16 -16.86 15.35
CA ASN A 315 -9.18 -16.93 14.32
C ASN A 315 -10.16 -15.75 14.39
N GLU A 316 -10.59 -15.35 15.59
CA GLU A 316 -11.44 -14.17 15.80
C GLU A 316 -10.75 -12.90 15.33
N PHE A 317 -9.51 -12.70 15.72
CA PHE A 317 -8.71 -11.55 15.28
C PHE A 317 -8.51 -11.55 13.75
N THR A 318 -8.17 -12.69 13.16
CA THR A 318 -7.96 -12.81 11.70
C THR A 318 -9.27 -12.54 10.93
N LYS A 319 -10.40 -13.03 11.43
CA LYS A 319 -11.71 -12.76 10.86
C LYS A 319 -12.06 -11.27 10.95
N PHE A 320 -11.83 -10.66 12.10
CA PHE A 320 -12.02 -9.22 12.30
C PHE A 320 -11.17 -8.41 11.31
N GLN A 321 -9.88 -8.71 11.20
CA GLN A 321 -8.94 -8.02 10.31
C GLN A 321 -9.34 -8.11 8.83
N LYS A 322 -9.86 -9.27 8.39
CA LYS A 322 -10.34 -9.48 7.01
C LYS A 322 -11.71 -8.83 6.75
N SER A 323 -12.53 -8.68 7.76
CA SER A 323 -13.92 -8.19 7.62
C SER A 323 -14.05 -6.68 7.63
N LYS A 324 -13.07 -5.95 8.15
CA LYS A 324 -13.12 -4.50 8.34
C LYS A 324 -11.98 -3.80 7.63
N LEU A 325 -12.34 -2.98 6.64
CA LEU A 325 -11.37 -2.12 5.98
C LEU A 325 -10.99 -0.96 6.92
N PHE A 326 -9.73 -0.94 7.35
CA PHE A 326 -9.20 0.16 8.14
C PHE A 326 -8.91 1.38 7.25
N LYS A 327 -9.45 2.53 7.63
CA LYS A 327 -9.20 3.82 6.95
C LYS A 327 -9.11 4.94 7.98
N ILE A 328 -8.22 5.88 7.75
CA ILE A 328 -8.16 7.14 8.50
C ILE A 328 -9.12 8.13 7.83
N PRO A 329 -10.06 8.74 8.57
CA PRO A 329 -10.93 9.78 8.03
C PRO A 329 -10.15 11.07 7.77
N ALA A 330 -10.67 11.90 6.87
CA ALA A 330 -10.12 13.24 6.64
C ALA A 330 -10.11 14.06 7.95
N GLY A 331 -9.14 14.95 8.09
CA GLY A 331 -8.99 15.81 9.27
C GLY A 331 -8.21 15.22 10.44
N GLN A 332 -7.85 13.95 10.39
CA GLN A 332 -7.02 13.29 11.44
C GLN A 332 -5.52 13.28 11.07
N TYR A 333 -5.03 14.39 10.57
CA TYR A 333 -3.61 14.63 10.29
C TYR A 333 -3.05 15.60 11.34
N TYR A 334 -2.26 15.08 12.28
CA TYR A 334 -1.74 15.83 13.44
C TYR A 334 -0.26 16.20 13.34
N LYS A 335 0.41 15.90 12.22
CA LYS A 335 1.83 16.23 12.03
C LYS A 335 2.07 17.69 11.70
N ALA A 336 1.10 18.38 11.11
CA ALA A 336 1.24 19.79 10.83
C ALA A 336 1.53 20.58 12.14
N SER A 337 2.62 21.31 12.16
CA SER A 337 2.86 22.32 13.19
C SER A 337 1.85 23.45 12.99
N ASN A 338 1.12 23.80 14.03
CA ASN A 338 0.40 25.08 14.08
C ASN A 338 1.37 26.24 14.07
#